data_f87d7419c5f6122f38c6a5c203efe6ab
#
_entry.id   f87d7419c5f6122f38c6a5c203efe6ab
#
_cell.length_a   1.000
_cell.length_b   1.000
_cell.length_c   1.000
_cell.angle_alpha   90.00
_cell.angle_beta   90.00
_cell.angle_gamma   90.00
#
_symmetry.space_group_name_H-M   'P 1'
#
loop_
_entity.id
_entity.type
_entity.pdbx_description
1 polymer ?
#
loop_
_entity_poly.entity_id
_entity_poly.type
_entity_poly.pdbx_seq_one_letter_code
_entity_poly.pdbx_strand_id
1 'polypeptide(L)'
;MVGTMRPTAAVVVAAVACVLLLFTLGWIWLTRRSTVRRLTSLVARLDDEGGELVGKGGVERMLPRVERAAEAAVTERGNARRARDRLEGALAAVAPGVVVCDETGQVVFRNQPAVRLMEIREAEAAVEQTTTELLEAAVEGRAGSRTLDVFGPPHRTLTVTAAPLDDGWRGVGAVVVIDDVTGRRHLEAVRRDFVTNVSHELKTPVGALALLAETLAGEEDTVVVGRLADRLRSEAQRVARIVDDLLDLTRIESQEAPLREPVPVHLVVAQAAERVRPAAERRRVTITFGEASRPLTVMGDRRQLVSALFNLLENAVKYSDEGTVIDVRSRTAGAWIELSVTDRGIGIPARDLERIFERFYRVQRERGRDTGGTGLGLAIVRHVASSHGGDVRVESQEGAGSTFTLRLPAGPGPVAVTPAKAG
;
A
#
# COMPACT_ATOMS: atom_id res chain seq x y z
N MET A 1 -21.82 0.82 -21.39
CA MET A 1 -20.58 0.06 -21.58
C MET A 1 -20.11 -0.41 -20.22
N VAL A 2 -20.41 -1.65 -19.90
CA VAL A 2 -20.07 -2.27 -18.61
C VAL A 2 -18.64 -2.79 -18.75
N GLY A 3 -17.69 -2.11 -18.11
CA GLY A 3 -16.31 -2.55 -18.04
C GLY A 3 -16.18 -3.77 -17.15
N THR A 4 -15.92 -4.93 -17.72
CA THR A 4 -15.60 -6.16 -17.01
C THR A 4 -14.33 -5.96 -16.19
N MET A 5 -14.48 -5.78 -14.88
CA MET A 5 -13.37 -5.83 -13.93
C MET A 5 -12.71 -7.22 -14.03
N ARG A 6 -11.44 -7.24 -14.43
CA ARG A 6 -10.62 -8.46 -14.35
C ARG A 6 -10.48 -8.83 -12.87
N PRO A 7 -10.86 -10.05 -12.45
CA PRO A 7 -10.69 -10.47 -11.06
C PRO A 7 -9.19 -10.43 -10.71
N THR A 8 -8.86 -9.72 -9.64
CA THR A 8 -7.49 -9.66 -9.14
C THR A 8 -7.06 -11.05 -8.64
N ALA A 9 -5.77 -11.37 -8.73
CA ALA A 9 -5.23 -12.69 -8.37
C ALA A 9 -5.69 -13.18 -6.97
N ALA A 10 -5.92 -12.28 -6.01
CA ALA A 10 -6.44 -12.61 -4.69
C ALA A 10 -7.88 -13.16 -4.73
N VAL A 11 -8.74 -12.63 -5.59
CA VAL A 11 -10.12 -13.12 -5.75
C VAL A 11 -10.11 -14.50 -6.42
N VAL A 12 -9.18 -14.71 -7.37
CA VAL A 12 -9.01 -16.02 -8.02
C VAL A 12 -8.48 -17.08 -7.01
N VAL A 13 -7.53 -16.71 -6.17
CA VAL A 13 -7.01 -17.61 -5.12
C VAL A 13 -8.09 -17.92 -4.07
N ALA A 14 -8.86 -16.94 -3.64
CA ALA A 14 -9.98 -17.14 -2.71
C ALA A 14 -11.08 -18.00 -3.35
N ALA A 15 -11.41 -17.77 -4.62
CA ALA A 15 -12.39 -18.58 -5.35
C ALA A 15 -11.90 -20.03 -5.53
N VAL A 16 -10.63 -20.24 -5.86
CA VAL A 16 -10.04 -21.59 -5.97
C VAL A 16 -9.99 -22.30 -4.61
N ALA A 17 -9.66 -21.60 -3.52
CA ALA A 17 -9.70 -22.16 -2.17
C ALA A 17 -11.14 -22.56 -1.78
N CYS A 18 -12.13 -21.73 -2.09
CA CYS A 18 -13.54 -22.02 -1.86
C CYS A 18 -14.01 -23.25 -2.69
N VAL A 19 -13.63 -23.34 -3.97
CA VAL A 19 -13.97 -24.49 -4.83
C VAL A 19 -13.33 -25.78 -4.32
N LEU A 20 -12.08 -25.75 -3.86
CA LEU A 20 -11.42 -26.91 -3.26
C LEU A 20 -12.09 -27.34 -1.95
N LEU A 21 -12.58 -26.38 -1.16
CA LEU A 21 -13.31 -26.63 0.09
C LEU A 21 -14.66 -27.29 -0.19
N LEU A 22 -15.34 -26.86 -1.24
CA LEU A 22 -16.60 -27.45 -1.71
C LEU A 22 -16.43 -28.89 -2.16
N PHE A 23 -15.38 -29.14 -2.94
CA PHE A 23 -15.11 -30.49 -3.41
C PHE A 23 -14.87 -31.48 -2.25
N THR A 24 -14.22 -31.01 -1.19
CA THR A 24 -13.89 -31.86 -0.04
C THR A 24 -15.05 -31.98 0.95
N LEU A 25 -15.84 -30.93 1.18
CA LEU A 25 -17.08 -31.03 1.97
C LEU A 25 -18.12 -31.93 1.26
N GLY A 26 -18.29 -31.76 -0.05
CA GLY A 26 -19.13 -32.65 -0.89
C GLY A 26 -18.62 -34.08 -0.86
N TRP A 27 -17.29 -34.28 -0.93
CA TRP A 27 -16.70 -35.63 -0.81
C TRP A 27 -16.94 -36.26 0.57
N ILE A 28 -16.79 -35.50 1.67
CA ILE A 28 -17.05 -35.95 3.03
C ILE A 28 -18.54 -36.30 3.21
N TRP A 29 -19.44 -35.50 2.64
CA TRP A 29 -20.88 -35.77 2.70
C TRP A 29 -21.27 -36.96 1.83
N LEU A 30 -20.72 -37.10 0.62
CA LEU A 30 -20.94 -38.28 -0.24
C LEU A 30 -20.44 -39.57 0.41
N THR A 31 -19.25 -39.53 1.02
CA THR A 31 -18.69 -40.69 1.73
C THR A 31 -19.52 -41.04 2.96
N ARG A 32 -19.99 -40.02 3.71
CA ARG A 32 -20.91 -40.26 4.85
C ARG A 32 -22.23 -40.87 4.43
N ARG A 33 -22.81 -40.42 3.31
CA ARG A 33 -24.07 -40.95 2.78
C ARG A 33 -23.90 -42.35 2.17
N SER A 34 -22.74 -42.61 1.53
CA SER A 34 -22.43 -43.94 0.98
C SER A 34 -22.15 -44.97 2.09
N THR A 35 -21.49 -44.54 3.18
CA THR A 35 -21.23 -45.42 4.35
C THR A 35 -22.51 -45.76 5.10
N VAL A 36 -23.39 -44.77 5.31
CA VAL A 36 -24.71 -45.03 5.93
C VAL A 36 -25.56 -45.94 5.04
N ARG A 37 -25.61 -45.73 3.72
CA ARG A 37 -26.34 -46.63 2.79
C ARG A 37 -25.72 -48.01 2.74
N ARG A 38 -24.39 -48.15 2.79
CA ARG A 38 -23.73 -49.47 2.86
C ARG A 38 -23.99 -50.18 4.18
N LEU A 39 -24.01 -49.44 5.31
CA LEU A 39 -24.38 -50.00 6.61
C LEU A 39 -25.84 -50.40 6.67
N THR A 40 -26.76 -49.59 6.14
CA THR A 40 -28.19 -49.97 6.06
C THR A 40 -28.44 -51.15 5.10
N SER A 41 -27.71 -51.22 3.98
CA SER A 41 -27.79 -52.36 3.06
C SER A 41 -27.16 -53.65 3.64
N LEU A 42 -26.10 -53.49 4.46
CA LEU A 42 -25.51 -54.63 5.20
C LEU A 42 -26.44 -55.12 6.31
N VAL A 43 -27.07 -54.21 7.06
CA VAL A 43 -28.07 -54.55 8.08
C VAL A 43 -29.29 -55.21 7.43
N ALA A 44 -29.80 -54.69 6.30
CA ALA A 44 -30.91 -55.29 5.56
C ALA A 44 -30.58 -56.68 4.99
N ARG A 45 -29.32 -56.89 4.54
CA ARG A 45 -28.86 -58.23 4.10
C ARG A 45 -28.65 -59.20 5.26
N LEU A 46 -28.29 -58.68 6.44
CA LEU A 46 -28.18 -59.45 7.67
C LEU A 46 -29.60 -59.94 8.17
N ASP A 47 -30.63 -59.11 7.97
CA ASP A 47 -31.99 -59.40 8.30
C ASP A 47 -32.61 -60.42 7.32
N ASP A 48 -32.25 -60.32 6.03
CA ASP A 48 -32.79 -61.24 4.98
C ASP A 48 -32.07 -62.61 4.98
N GLU A 49 -30.79 -62.68 5.41
CA GLU A 49 -30.00 -63.89 5.54
C GLU A 49 -30.16 -64.59 6.92
N GLY A 50 -30.83 -63.88 7.87
CA GLY A 50 -31.02 -64.36 9.26
C GLY A 50 -31.86 -65.70 9.39
N GLY A 51 -32.44 -66.17 8.32
CA GLY A 51 -33.19 -67.48 8.30
C GLY A 51 -32.35 -68.76 8.13
N GLU A 52 -31.07 -68.62 7.69
CA GLU A 52 -30.21 -69.76 7.35
C GLU A 52 -28.89 -69.88 8.13
N LEU A 53 -28.61 -69.02 9.07
CA LEU A 53 -27.29 -68.92 9.73
C LEU A 53 -27.24 -69.52 11.15
N VAL A 54 -28.10 -70.44 11.51
CA VAL A 54 -28.01 -71.14 12.80
C VAL A 54 -27.15 -72.44 12.66
N GLY A 55 -25.96 -72.31 12.08
CA GLY A 55 -24.93 -73.35 12.07
C GLY A 55 -23.62 -72.82 12.66
N LYS A 56 -22.95 -73.58 13.54
CA LYS A 56 -21.70 -73.22 14.28
C LYS A 56 -20.53 -72.73 13.44
N GLY A 57 -20.63 -72.59 12.12
CA GLY A 57 -19.57 -72.04 11.24
C GLY A 57 -19.88 -70.70 10.59
N GLY A 58 -21.09 -70.14 10.80
CA GLY A 58 -21.47 -68.83 10.20
C GLY A 58 -20.83 -67.66 10.86
N VAL A 59 -20.77 -67.63 12.18
CA VAL A 59 -20.16 -66.52 13.00
C VAL A 59 -18.65 -66.39 12.79
N GLU A 60 -17.93 -67.54 12.71
CA GLU A 60 -16.47 -67.52 12.48
C GLU A 60 -16.09 -67.00 11.11
N ARG A 61 -16.92 -67.13 10.09
CA ARG A 61 -16.71 -66.59 8.74
C ARG A 61 -17.09 -65.10 8.62
N MET A 62 -17.98 -64.61 9.47
CA MET A 62 -18.40 -63.19 9.48
C MET A 62 -17.50 -62.30 10.30
N LEU A 63 -16.89 -62.76 11.39
CA LEU A 63 -16.02 -62.01 12.27
C LEU A 63 -14.88 -61.29 11.51
N PRO A 64 -14.10 -61.92 10.61
CA PRO A 64 -13.03 -61.24 9.86
C PRO A 64 -13.53 -60.23 8.82
N ARG A 65 -14.81 -60.34 8.40
CA ARG A 65 -15.43 -59.39 7.47
C ARG A 65 -15.89 -58.12 8.22
N VAL A 66 -16.46 -58.30 9.40
CA VAL A 66 -16.85 -57.19 10.27
C VAL A 66 -15.62 -56.42 10.79
N GLU A 67 -14.57 -57.15 11.21
CA GLU A 67 -13.32 -56.52 11.62
C GLU A 67 -12.70 -55.68 10.50
N ARG A 68 -12.59 -56.23 9.28
CA ARG A 68 -12.07 -55.47 8.11
C ARG A 68 -12.95 -54.28 7.75
N ALA A 69 -14.27 -54.39 7.85
CA ALA A 69 -15.17 -53.27 7.61
C ALA A 69 -15.06 -52.20 8.68
N ALA A 70 -14.89 -52.62 9.94
CA ALA A 70 -14.64 -51.68 11.04
C ALA A 70 -13.28 -50.98 10.92
N GLU A 71 -12.20 -51.67 10.60
CA GLU A 71 -10.88 -51.11 10.33
C GLU A 71 -10.90 -50.14 9.14
N ALA A 72 -11.57 -50.50 8.05
CA ALA A 72 -11.76 -49.61 6.90
C ALA A 72 -12.53 -48.34 7.27
N ALA A 73 -13.60 -48.46 8.06
CA ALA A 73 -14.38 -47.30 8.53
C ALA A 73 -13.59 -46.39 9.47
N VAL A 74 -12.76 -46.97 10.35
CA VAL A 74 -11.85 -46.19 11.24
C VAL A 74 -10.80 -45.49 10.43
N THR A 75 -10.20 -46.17 9.45
CA THR A 75 -9.17 -45.57 8.56
C THR A 75 -9.77 -44.45 7.70
N GLU A 76 -10.95 -44.64 7.13
CA GLU A 76 -11.68 -43.63 6.34
C GLU A 76 -12.04 -42.40 7.19
N ARG A 77 -12.50 -42.59 8.42
CA ARG A 77 -12.75 -41.50 9.38
C ARG A 77 -11.45 -40.75 9.75
N GLY A 78 -10.34 -41.49 9.96
CA GLY A 78 -9.05 -40.91 10.23
C GLY A 78 -8.52 -40.07 9.07
N ASN A 79 -8.72 -40.52 7.83
CA ASN A 79 -8.34 -39.79 6.63
C ASN A 79 -9.20 -38.54 6.43
N ALA A 80 -10.51 -38.64 6.61
CA ALA A 80 -11.43 -37.51 6.53
C ALA A 80 -11.13 -36.43 7.58
N ARG A 81 -10.78 -36.87 8.80
CA ARG A 81 -10.39 -35.94 9.88
C ARG A 81 -9.08 -35.19 9.55
N ARG A 82 -8.07 -35.91 9.08
CA ARG A 82 -6.81 -35.31 8.63
C ARG A 82 -6.98 -34.36 7.44
N ALA A 83 -7.86 -34.69 6.50
CA ALA A 83 -8.15 -33.79 5.37
C ALA A 83 -8.86 -32.53 5.85
N ARG A 84 -9.80 -32.61 6.77
CA ARG A 84 -10.47 -31.48 7.41
C ARG A 84 -9.49 -30.59 8.16
N ASP A 85 -8.63 -31.17 9.01
CA ASP A 85 -7.64 -30.41 9.79
C ASP A 85 -6.65 -29.66 8.89
N ARG A 86 -6.25 -30.27 7.75
CA ARG A 86 -5.40 -29.59 6.75
C ARG A 86 -6.11 -28.43 6.08
N LEU A 87 -7.39 -28.56 5.77
CA LEU A 87 -8.20 -27.50 5.16
C LEU A 87 -8.45 -26.35 6.12
N GLU A 88 -8.79 -26.66 7.37
CA GLU A 88 -8.94 -25.64 8.43
C GLU A 88 -7.61 -24.88 8.63
N GLY A 89 -6.48 -25.58 8.64
CA GLY A 89 -5.14 -24.97 8.69
C GLY A 89 -4.82 -24.08 7.49
N ALA A 90 -5.17 -24.55 6.28
CA ALA A 90 -4.97 -23.77 5.06
C ALA A 90 -5.84 -22.50 5.04
N LEU A 91 -7.11 -22.62 5.44
CA LEU A 91 -8.03 -21.47 5.54
C LEU A 91 -7.64 -20.49 6.64
N ALA A 92 -7.06 -20.97 7.73
CA ALA A 92 -6.54 -20.10 8.79
C ALA A 92 -5.32 -19.28 8.34
N ALA A 93 -4.56 -19.77 7.35
CA ALA A 93 -3.41 -19.11 6.78
C ALA A 93 -3.78 -18.06 5.71
N VAL A 94 -5.02 -18.09 5.20
CA VAL A 94 -5.50 -17.09 4.21
C VAL A 94 -5.86 -15.80 4.93
N ALA A 95 -5.39 -14.66 4.42
CA ALA A 95 -5.61 -13.35 5.01
C ALA A 95 -7.08 -12.91 5.10
N PRO A 96 -7.97 -13.15 4.10
CA PRO A 96 -9.40 -12.85 4.19
C PRO A 96 -10.12 -13.70 5.26
N GLY A 97 -11.11 -13.09 5.90
CA GLY A 97 -12.08 -13.80 6.73
C GLY A 97 -12.99 -14.67 5.86
N VAL A 98 -13.20 -15.93 6.26
CA VAL A 98 -14.10 -16.87 5.56
C VAL A 98 -15.14 -17.36 6.54
N VAL A 99 -16.43 -17.25 6.16
CA VAL A 99 -17.59 -17.76 6.88
C VAL A 99 -18.36 -18.67 5.93
N VAL A 100 -18.71 -19.87 6.38
CA VAL A 100 -19.48 -20.83 5.60
C VAL A 100 -20.75 -21.17 6.36
N CYS A 101 -21.88 -21.18 5.68
CA CYS A 101 -23.14 -21.68 6.21
C CYS A 101 -23.66 -22.88 5.41
N ASP A 102 -24.52 -23.65 6.06
CA ASP A 102 -25.25 -24.75 5.42
C ASP A 102 -26.49 -24.26 4.64
N GLU A 103 -27.24 -25.20 4.10
CA GLU A 103 -28.48 -24.96 3.34
C GLU A 103 -29.62 -24.31 4.14
N THR A 104 -29.49 -24.28 5.49
CA THR A 104 -30.43 -23.59 6.39
C THR A 104 -30.00 -22.18 6.76
N GLY A 105 -28.83 -21.75 6.28
CA GLY A 105 -28.21 -20.47 6.65
C GLY A 105 -27.47 -20.50 8.00
N GLN A 106 -27.39 -21.69 8.65
CA GLN A 106 -26.63 -21.81 9.90
C GLN A 106 -25.13 -21.82 9.62
N VAL A 107 -24.38 -20.97 10.31
CA VAL A 107 -22.92 -20.91 10.17
C VAL A 107 -22.26 -22.17 10.70
N VAL A 108 -21.60 -22.91 9.81
CA VAL A 108 -20.91 -24.18 10.11
C VAL A 108 -19.39 -24.01 10.25
N PHE A 109 -18.84 -22.91 9.72
CA PHE A 109 -17.40 -22.64 9.80
C PHE A 109 -17.10 -21.14 9.80
N ARG A 110 -16.11 -20.74 10.61
CA ARG A 110 -15.47 -19.41 10.56
C ARG A 110 -13.96 -19.62 10.74
N ASN A 111 -13.15 -18.99 9.89
CA ASN A 111 -11.71 -18.99 10.11
C ASN A 111 -11.31 -17.90 11.12
N GLN A 112 -10.08 -17.98 11.65
CA GLN A 112 -9.59 -17.03 12.64
C GLN A 112 -9.58 -15.56 12.14
N PRO A 113 -9.21 -15.24 10.88
CA PRO A 113 -9.36 -13.90 10.33
C PRO A 113 -10.81 -13.39 10.35
N ALA A 114 -11.81 -14.20 10.03
CA ALA A 114 -13.21 -13.80 10.08
C ALA A 114 -13.64 -13.40 11.50
N VAL A 115 -13.26 -14.18 12.50
CA VAL A 115 -13.55 -13.87 13.91
C VAL A 115 -12.95 -12.51 14.27
N ARG A 116 -11.67 -12.26 13.96
CA ARG A 116 -11.01 -10.99 14.26
C ARG A 116 -11.63 -9.78 13.54
N LEU A 117 -12.10 -9.94 12.30
CA LEU A 117 -12.72 -8.86 11.54
C LEU A 117 -14.15 -8.57 12.01
N MET A 118 -14.84 -9.57 12.52
CA MET A 118 -16.20 -9.43 13.07
C MET A 118 -16.20 -8.89 14.51
N GLU A 119 -15.11 -9.04 15.29
CA GLU A 119 -14.98 -8.53 16.66
C GLU A 119 -14.48 -7.07 16.75
N ILE A 120 -14.39 -6.35 15.62
CA ILE A 120 -14.02 -4.93 15.63
C ILE A 120 -15.18 -4.14 16.24
N ARG A 121 -15.02 -3.60 17.46
CA ARG A 121 -16.09 -2.95 18.23
C ARG A 121 -16.90 -1.90 17.47
N GLU A 122 -16.23 -1.09 16.65
CA GLU A 122 -16.87 -0.02 15.86
C GLU A 122 -17.62 -0.53 14.62
N ALA A 123 -17.36 -1.78 14.22
CA ALA A 123 -17.92 -2.38 13.00
C ALA A 123 -18.75 -3.61 13.26
N GLU A 124 -18.70 -4.19 14.46
CA GLU A 124 -19.26 -5.49 14.81
C GLU A 124 -20.71 -5.64 14.29
N ALA A 125 -21.57 -4.72 14.66
CA ALA A 125 -22.97 -4.76 14.23
C ALA A 125 -23.15 -4.61 12.72
N ALA A 126 -22.39 -3.74 12.06
CA ALA A 126 -22.52 -3.49 10.62
C ALA A 126 -21.95 -4.65 9.78
N VAL A 127 -20.81 -5.23 10.19
CA VAL A 127 -20.20 -6.39 9.52
C VAL A 127 -21.07 -7.63 9.73
N GLU A 128 -21.56 -7.84 10.94
CA GLU A 128 -22.43 -8.98 11.27
C GLU A 128 -23.75 -8.89 10.51
N GLN A 129 -24.42 -7.74 10.52
CA GLN A 129 -25.64 -7.52 9.77
C GLN A 129 -25.43 -7.72 8.26
N THR A 130 -24.39 -7.11 7.68
CA THR A 130 -24.09 -7.25 6.26
C THR A 130 -23.74 -8.68 5.89
N THR A 131 -23.00 -9.38 6.74
CA THR A 131 -22.67 -10.80 6.55
C THR A 131 -23.92 -11.66 6.54
N THR A 132 -24.84 -11.43 7.48
CA THR A 132 -26.12 -12.16 7.57
C THR A 132 -27.01 -11.91 6.36
N GLU A 133 -27.22 -10.64 5.98
CA GLU A 133 -28.03 -10.28 4.81
C GLU A 133 -27.48 -10.89 3.50
N LEU A 134 -26.16 -10.87 3.33
CA LEU A 134 -25.53 -11.45 2.14
C LEU A 134 -25.52 -12.98 2.16
N LEU A 135 -25.40 -13.61 3.34
CA LEU A 135 -25.53 -15.06 3.50
C LEU A 135 -26.92 -15.54 3.12
N GLU A 136 -27.97 -14.87 3.64
CA GLU A 136 -29.37 -15.21 3.33
C GLU A 136 -29.62 -15.10 1.81
N ALA A 137 -29.17 -14.03 1.18
CA ALA A 137 -29.28 -13.86 -0.26
C ALA A 137 -28.52 -14.94 -1.05
N ALA A 138 -27.35 -15.36 -0.56
CA ALA A 138 -26.53 -16.37 -1.21
C ALA A 138 -27.12 -17.78 -1.07
N VAL A 139 -27.75 -18.11 0.07
CA VAL A 139 -28.51 -19.36 0.24
C VAL A 139 -29.67 -19.44 -0.74
N GLU A 140 -30.30 -18.31 -1.08
CA GLU A 140 -31.34 -18.21 -2.12
C GLU A 140 -30.75 -18.24 -3.56
N GLY A 141 -29.44 -18.42 -3.72
CA GLY A 141 -28.76 -18.48 -5.03
C GLY A 141 -28.32 -17.14 -5.59
N ARG A 142 -28.38 -16.04 -4.83
CA ARG A 142 -27.99 -14.68 -5.26
C ARG A 142 -26.63 -14.28 -4.69
N ALA A 143 -25.59 -14.28 -5.54
CA ALA A 143 -24.28 -13.72 -5.16
C ALA A 143 -24.37 -12.21 -4.95
N GLY A 144 -23.63 -11.69 -3.98
CA GLY A 144 -23.60 -10.25 -3.67
C GLY A 144 -22.26 -9.81 -3.08
N SER A 145 -21.99 -8.49 -3.19
CA SER A 145 -20.83 -7.89 -2.55
C SER A 145 -21.19 -6.50 -2.03
N ARG A 146 -20.73 -6.19 -0.83
CA ARG A 146 -20.91 -4.88 -0.20
C ARG A 146 -19.60 -4.41 0.42
N THR A 147 -19.31 -3.12 0.28
CA THR A 147 -18.17 -2.50 0.94
C THR A 147 -18.66 -1.69 2.13
N LEU A 148 -17.96 -1.82 3.25
CA LEU A 148 -18.21 -1.14 4.51
C LEU A 148 -17.02 -0.28 4.87
N ASP A 149 -17.26 1.01 5.17
CA ASP A 149 -16.27 1.89 5.75
C ASP A 149 -16.47 1.90 7.28
N VAL A 150 -15.47 1.40 7.98
CA VAL A 150 -15.44 1.29 9.44
C VAL A 150 -14.72 2.50 10.00
N PHE A 151 -15.47 3.39 10.65
CA PHE A 151 -14.95 4.60 11.27
C PHE A 151 -14.47 4.27 12.70
N GLY A 152 -13.16 4.26 12.89
CA GLY A 152 -12.50 4.04 14.17
C GLY A 152 -10.98 4.19 14.00
N PRO A 153 -10.19 4.36 15.07
CA PRO A 153 -8.73 4.31 14.97
C PRO A 153 -8.24 2.84 15.04
N PRO A 154 -7.69 2.25 13.94
CA PRO A 154 -7.54 2.82 12.60
C PRO A 154 -8.80 2.69 11.74
N HIS A 155 -9.06 3.68 10.87
CA HIS A 155 -10.09 3.58 9.83
C HIS A 155 -9.83 2.38 8.90
N ARG A 156 -10.86 1.57 8.64
CA ARG A 156 -10.76 0.38 7.78
C ARG A 156 -11.87 0.37 6.72
N THR A 157 -11.54 -0.17 5.56
CA THR A 157 -12.51 -0.46 4.51
C THR A 157 -12.56 -1.97 4.30
N LEU A 158 -13.70 -2.58 4.62
CA LEU A 158 -13.92 -4.02 4.47
C LEU A 158 -14.82 -4.28 3.26
N THR A 159 -14.49 -5.31 2.48
CA THR A 159 -15.37 -5.82 1.44
C THR A 159 -15.91 -7.18 1.87
N VAL A 160 -17.23 -7.29 1.96
CA VAL A 160 -17.94 -8.53 2.28
C VAL A 160 -18.54 -9.04 0.99
N THR A 161 -18.17 -10.25 0.56
CA THR A 161 -18.66 -10.88 -0.67
C THR A 161 -19.23 -12.23 -0.33
N ALA A 162 -20.47 -12.48 -0.75
CA ALA A 162 -21.15 -13.77 -0.56
C ALA A 162 -21.42 -14.44 -1.90
N ALA A 163 -21.28 -15.75 -1.92
CA ALA A 163 -21.60 -16.59 -3.06
C ALA A 163 -22.30 -17.87 -2.62
N PRO A 164 -23.28 -18.37 -3.40
CA PRO A 164 -23.90 -19.67 -3.15
C PRO A 164 -22.86 -20.77 -3.32
N LEU A 165 -23.01 -21.81 -2.50
CA LEU A 165 -22.29 -23.07 -2.63
C LEU A 165 -23.21 -24.05 -3.31
N ASP A 166 -22.85 -24.53 -4.51
CA ASP A 166 -23.61 -25.41 -5.34
C ASP A 166 -22.75 -26.62 -5.70
N ASP A 167 -23.30 -27.83 -5.55
CA ASP A 167 -22.70 -29.11 -5.98
C ASP A 167 -23.12 -29.50 -7.39
N GLY A 168 -23.80 -28.61 -8.12
CA GLY A 168 -24.37 -28.83 -9.45
C GLY A 168 -25.75 -29.47 -9.47
N TRP A 169 -26.30 -29.86 -8.29
CA TRP A 169 -27.61 -30.52 -8.18
C TRP A 169 -28.50 -29.91 -7.09
N ARG A 170 -27.92 -29.37 -6.02
CA ARG A 170 -28.62 -28.67 -4.92
C ARG A 170 -27.69 -27.65 -4.30
N GLY A 171 -28.27 -26.52 -3.85
CA GLY A 171 -27.58 -25.59 -2.99
C GLY A 171 -27.11 -26.27 -1.70
N VAL A 172 -25.85 -26.23 -1.38
CA VAL A 172 -25.22 -26.88 -0.21
C VAL A 172 -25.01 -25.86 0.91
N GLY A 173 -25.36 -24.60 0.66
CA GLY A 173 -25.16 -23.48 1.57
C GLY A 173 -24.59 -22.26 0.88
N ALA A 174 -23.87 -21.43 1.63
CA ALA A 174 -23.23 -20.23 1.11
C ALA A 174 -21.87 -19.96 1.78
N VAL A 175 -21.04 -19.21 1.10
CA VAL A 175 -19.75 -18.72 1.62
C VAL A 175 -19.72 -17.20 1.60
N VAL A 176 -19.20 -16.61 2.69
CA VAL A 176 -18.86 -15.19 2.75
C VAL A 176 -17.36 -15.04 2.91
N VAL A 177 -16.80 -14.12 2.14
CA VAL A 177 -15.41 -13.67 2.25
C VAL A 177 -15.40 -12.22 2.71
N ILE A 178 -14.69 -11.94 3.80
CA ILE A 178 -14.50 -10.61 4.37
C ILE A 178 -13.03 -10.23 4.14
N ASP A 179 -12.79 -9.22 3.31
CA ASP A 179 -11.46 -8.77 2.94
C ASP A 179 -11.20 -7.34 3.43
N ASP A 180 -10.08 -7.12 4.13
CA ASP A 180 -9.62 -5.79 4.49
C ASP A 180 -8.89 -5.18 3.27
N VAL A 181 -9.60 -4.32 2.56
CA VAL A 181 -9.10 -3.66 1.35
C VAL A 181 -8.55 -2.26 1.62
N THR A 182 -8.39 -1.88 2.89
CA THR A 182 -7.95 -0.54 3.32
C THR A 182 -6.67 -0.11 2.61
N GLY A 183 -5.61 -0.91 2.69
CA GLY A 183 -4.33 -0.60 2.06
C GLY A 183 -4.42 -0.49 0.55
N ARG A 184 -5.15 -1.43 -0.09
CA ARG A 184 -5.33 -1.42 -1.56
C ARG A 184 -6.12 -0.20 -2.02
N ARG A 185 -7.24 0.13 -1.36
CA ARG A 185 -8.04 1.32 -1.68
C ARG A 185 -7.28 2.62 -1.44
N HIS A 186 -6.51 2.68 -0.36
CA HIS A 186 -5.66 3.83 -0.09
C HIS A 186 -4.64 4.04 -1.23
N LEU A 187 -3.97 2.99 -1.67
CA LEU A 187 -3.03 3.06 -2.81
C LEU A 187 -3.72 3.48 -4.11
N GLU A 188 -4.91 2.92 -4.39
CA GLU A 188 -5.71 3.29 -5.57
C GLU A 188 -6.20 4.74 -5.51
N ALA A 189 -6.59 5.24 -4.34
CA ALA A 189 -6.97 6.64 -4.13
C ALA A 189 -5.78 7.57 -4.36
N VAL A 190 -4.64 7.29 -3.71
CA VAL A 190 -3.40 8.07 -3.89
C VAL A 190 -2.97 8.10 -5.36
N ARG A 191 -3.08 6.98 -6.08
CA ARG A 191 -2.76 6.93 -7.51
C ARG A 191 -3.73 7.75 -8.36
N ARG A 192 -5.03 7.70 -8.05
CA ARG A 192 -6.05 8.47 -8.77
C ARG A 192 -5.87 9.95 -8.55
N ASP A 193 -5.65 10.36 -7.29
CA ASP A 193 -5.41 11.75 -6.92
C ASP A 193 -4.12 12.27 -7.58
N PHE A 194 -3.08 11.44 -7.66
CA PHE A 194 -1.85 11.75 -8.37
C PHE A 194 -2.12 12.07 -9.85
N VAL A 195 -2.80 11.19 -10.59
CA VAL A 195 -3.11 11.41 -12.03
C VAL A 195 -3.98 12.66 -12.22
N THR A 196 -4.96 12.87 -11.35
CA THR A 196 -5.84 14.04 -11.41
C THR A 196 -5.05 15.32 -11.18
N ASN A 197 -4.22 15.37 -10.15
CA ASN A 197 -3.40 16.54 -9.81
C ASN A 197 -2.35 16.85 -10.88
N VAL A 198 -1.68 15.82 -11.43
CA VAL A 198 -0.76 15.98 -12.58
C VAL A 198 -1.48 16.63 -13.75
N SER A 199 -2.68 16.13 -14.08
CA SER A 199 -3.47 16.65 -15.21
C SER A 199 -3.83 18.12 -14.99
N HIS A 200 -4.23 18.50 -13.79
CA HIS A 200 -4.57 19.89 -13.44
C HIS A 200 -3.33 20.81 -13.45
N GLU A 201 -2.21 20.39 -12.85
CA GLU A 201 -0.98 21.18 -12.80
C GLU A 201 -0.31 21.35 -14.19
N LEU A 202 -0.53 20.44 -15.13
CA LEU A 202 -0.08 20.57 -16.52
C LEU A 202 -1.05 21.39 -17.38
N LYS A 203 -2.37 21.23 -17.19
CA LYS A 203 -3.38 21.90 -18.02
C LYS A 203 -3.30 23.43 -17.91
N THR A 204 -3.08 23.95 -16.71
CA THR A 204 -3.02 25.39 -16.46
C THR A 204 -1.88 26.07 -17.21
N PRO A 205 -0.60 25.67 -17.08
CA PRO A 205 0.50 26.32 -17.79
C PRO A 205 0.43 26.08 -19.30
N VAL A 206 -0.04 24.91 -19.77
CA VAL A 206 -0.23 24.64 -21.20
C VAL A 206 -1.31 25.56 -21.78
N GLY A 207 -2.40 25.81 -21.06
CA GLY A 207 -3.41 26.78 -21.47
C GLY A 207 -2.87 28.22 -21.48
N ALA A 208 -2.05 28.58 -20.51
CA ALA A 208 -1.37 29.88 -20.50
C ALA A 208 -0.39 30.03 -21.67
N LEU A 209 0.38 29.01 -22.01
CA LEU A 209 1.27 29.00 -23.17
C LEU A 209 0.50 29.21 -24.49
N ALA A 210 -0.62 28.50 -24.67
CA ALA A 210 -1.46 28.66 -25.86
C ALA A 210 -1.99 30.09 -25.98
N LEU A 211 -2.52 30.65 -24.89
CA LEU A 211 -3.03 32.04 -24.88
C LEU A 211 -1.93 33.06 -25.14
N LEU A 212 -0.75 32.92 -24.52
CA LEU A 212 0.38 33.80 -24.73
C LEU A 212 0.88 33.74 -26.18
N ALA A 213 0.92 32.56 -26.78
CA ALA A 213 1.32 32.36 -28.18
C ALA A 213 0.31 33.01 -29.15
N GLU A 214 -0.99 32.86 -28.88
CA GLU A 214 -2.06 33.48 -29.67
C GLU A 214 -1.99 35.01 -29.58
N THR A 215 -1.81 35.55 -28.36
CA THR A 215 -1.65 37.01 -28.15
C THR A 215 -0.40 37.55 -28.85
N LEU A 216 0.72 36.81 -28.77
CA LEU A 216 1.99 37.18 -29.41
C LEU A 216 1.86 37.25 -30.94
N ALA A 217 1.08 36.35 -31.55
CA ALA A 217 0.90 36.29 -33.00
C ALA A 217 0.16 37.53 -33.59
N GLY A 218 -0.61 38.24 -32.74
CA GLY A 218 -1.35 39.44 -33.14
C GLY A 218 -0.77 40.75 -32.64
N GLU A 219 0.39 40.73 -31.95
CA GLU A 219 0.98 41.93 -31.31
C GLU A 219 2.08 42.54 -32.20
N GLU A 220 2.00 43.84 -32.43
CA GLU A 220 2.98 44.61 -33.23
C GLU A 220 3.95 45.42 -32.36
N ASP A 221 3.60 45.78 -31.12
CA ASP A 221 4.45 46.50 -30.21
C ASP A 221 5.61 45.64 -29.72
N THR A 222 6.83 45.99 -30.12
CA THR A 222 8.06 45.24 -29.80
C THR A 222 8.32 45.12 -28.32
N VAL A 223 7.89 46.11 -27.49
CA VAL A 223 8.04 46.07 -26.02
C VAL A 223 7.07 45.06 -25.42
N VAL A 224 5.84 45.00 -25.95
CA VAL A 224 4.83 44.02 -25.55
C VAL A 224 5.24 42.63 -26.00
N VAL A 225 5.70 42.47 -27.24
CA VAL A 225 6.25 41.21 -27.79
C VAL A 225 7.37 40.68 -26.87
N GLY A 226 8.32 41.53 -26.47
CA GLY A 226 9.39 41.11 -25.57
C GLY A 226 8.88 40.59 -24.22
N ARG A 227 7.91 41.28 -23.61
CA ARG A 227 7.29 40.85 -22.33
C ARG A 227 6.49 39.54 -22.47
N LEU A 228 5.77 39.36 -23.56
CA LEU A 228 5.01 38.11 -23.82
C LEU A 228 5.97 36.95 -24.07
N ALA A 229 7.06 37.16 -24.82
CA ALA A 229 8.07 36.15 -25.04
C ALA A 229 8.77 35.70 -23.74
N ASP A 230 9.07 36.65 -22.84
CA ASP A 230 9.63 36.34 -21.53
C ASP A 230 8.67 35.55 -20.64
N ARG A 231 7.39 35.87 -20.65
CA ARG A 231 6.34 35.11 -19.95
C ARG A 231 6.20 33.71 -20.54
N LEU A 232 6.18 33.58 -21.87
CA LEU A 232 6.10 32.29 -22.56
C LEU A 232 7.28 31.40 -22.20
N ARG A 233 8.51 31.96 -22.19
CA ARG A 233 9.71 31.25 -21.75
C ARG A 233 9.61 30.78 -20.30
N SER A 234 9.13 31.65 -19.40
CA SER A 234 8.95 31.31 -17.99
C SER A 234 7.95 30.16 -17.77
N GLU A 235 6.83 30.19 -18.51
CA GLU A 235 5.81 29.16 -18.40
C GLU A 235 6.27 27.82 -19.01
N ALA A 236 7.02 27.85 -20.14
CA ALA A 236 7.65 26.67 -20.70
C ALA A 236 8.66 26.03 -19.74
N GLN A 237 9.48 26.84 -19.05
CA GLN A 237 10.39 26.36 -18.01
C GLN A 237 9.64 25.77 -16.80
N ARG A 238 8.47 26.31 -16.49
CA ARG A 238 7.61 25.75 -15.43
C ARG A 238 7.11 24.34 -15.81
N VAL A 239 6.62 24.17 -17.04
CA VAL A 239 6.21 22.84 -17.53
C VAL A 239 7.36 21.84 -17.51
N ALA A 240 8.55 22.25 -17.99
CA ALA A 240 9.73 21.40 -17.95
C ALA A 240 10.05 20.92 -16.52
N ARG A 241 10.03 21.83 -15.53
CA ARG A 241 10.23 21.43 -14.11
C ARG A 241 9.18 20.46 -13.59
N ILE A 242 7.89 20.66 -13.94
CA ILE A 242 6.83 19.71 -13.54
C ILE A 242 7.12 18.31 -14.10
N VAL A 243 7.55 18.22 -15.38
CA VAL A 243 7.89 16.95 -16.01
C VAL A 243 9.12 16.31 -15.37
N ASP A 244 10.16 17.08 -15.08
CA ASP A 244 11.38 16.60 -14.41
C ASP A 244 11.08 16.06 -13.01
N ASP A 245 10.29 16.80 -12.20
CA ASP A 245 9.86 16.36 -10.87
C ASP A 245 9.04 15.06 -10.92
N LEU A 246 8.16 14.91 -11.94
CA LEU A 246 7.38 13.70 -12.15
C LEU A 246 8.26 12.51 -12.52
N LEU A 247 9.26 12.72 -13.41
CA LEU A 247 10.20 11.68 -13.80
C LEU A 247 11.09 11.27 -12.64
N ASP A 248 11.55 12.22 -11.83
CA ASP A 248 12.33 11.92 -10.64
C ASP A 248 11.49 11.13 -9.62
N LEU A 249 10.24 11.56 -9.35
CA LEU A 249 9.35 10.84 -8.45
C LEU A 249 9.07 9.41 -8.94
N THR A 250 8.75 9.23 -10.23
CA THR A 250 8.47 7.90 -10.79
C THR A 250 9.69 6.98 -10.78
N ARG A 251 10.89 7.50 -11.02
CA ARG A 251 12.14 6.73 -10.91
C ARG A 251 12.41 6.29 -9.48
N ILE A 252 12.20 7.19 -8.51
CA ILE A 252 12.42 6.89 -7.10
C ILE A 252 11.38 5.87 -6.60
N GLU A 253 10.11 5.96 -7.03
CA GLU A 253 9.05 5.04 -6.65
C GLU A 253 9.14 3.65 -7.30
N SER A 254 9.72 3.56 -8.50
CA SER A 254 9.88 2.28 -9.21
C SER A 254 11.07 1.45 -8.74
N GLN A 255 11.99 2.04 -7.97
CA GLN A 255 13.13 1.32 -7.41
C GLN A 255 12.72 0.66 -6.09
N GLU A 256 12.60 -0.67 -6.08
CA GLU A 256 12.28 -1.45 -4.87
C GLU A 256 13.30 -1.29 -3.74
N ALA A 257 14.55 -0.97 -4.05
CA ALA A 257 15.58 -0.59 -3.08
C ALA A 257 16.62 0.34 -3.72
N PRO A 258 16.95 1.48 -3.08
CA PRO A 258 18.03 2.34 -3.55
C PRO A 258 19.37 1.61 -3.52
N LEU A 259 20.27 1.97 -4.46
CA LEU A 259 21.67 1.54 -4.40
C LEU A 259 22.26 1.95 -3.04
N ARG A 260 22.66 0.97 -2.23
CA ARG A 260 23.23 1.23 -0.91
C ARG A 260 24.75 1.22 -0.96
N GLU A 261 25.31 2.36 -1.32
CA GLU A 261 26.75 2.60 -1.28
C GLU A 261 27.12 3.60 -0.17
N PRO A 262 28.37 3.58 0.34
CA PRO A 262 28.81 4.59 1.27
C PRO A 262 28.94 5.95 0.58
N VAL A 263 28.08 6.91 0.95
CA VAL A 263 28.04 8.25 0.37
C VAL A 263 28.57 9.28 1.37
N PRO A 264 29.69 9.96 1.08
CA PRO A 264 30.17 11.06 1.90
C PRO A 264 29.19 12.25 1.85
N VAL A 265 28.71 12.68 3.02
CA VAL A 265 27.72 13.75 3.17
C VAL A 265 28.17 15.07 2.55
N HIS A 266 29.44 15.43 2.69
CA HIS A 266 29.99 16.66 2.11
C HIS A 266 29.85 16.73 0.59
N LEU A 267 29.87 15.57 -0.12
CA LEU A 267 29.66 15.52 -1.56
C LEU A 267 28.20 15.75 -1.93
N VAL A 268 27.26 15.25 -1.11
CA VAL A 268 25.83 15.52 -1.27
C VAL A 268 25.55 17.01 -1.09
N VAL A 269 26.08 17.60 -0.02
CA VAL A 269 25.92 19.02 0.29
C VAL A 269 26.50 19.88 -0.81
N ALA A 270 27.73 19.61 -1.25
CA ALA A 270 28.40 20.37 -2.31
C ALA A 270 27.61 20.35 -3.64
N GLN A 271 27.13 19.17 -4.04
CA GLN A 271 26.38 19.04 -5.30
C GLN A 271 24.98 19.70 -5.23
N ALA A 272 24.27 19.57 -4.11
CA ALA A 272 22.98 20.22 -3.94
C ALA A 272 23.15 21.76 -3.90
N ALA A 273 24.18 22.26 -3.21
CA ALA A 273 24.52 23.69 -3.16
C ALA A 273 24.86 24.26 -4.54
N GLU A 274 25.64 23.53 -5.34
CA GLU A 274 25.98 23.94 -6.71
C GLU A 274 24.73 24.09 -7.58
N ARG A 275 23.81 23.15 -7.49
CA ARG A 275 22.55 23.18 -8.26
C ARG A 275 21.64 24.35 -7.88
N VAL A 276 21.59 24.74 -6.60
CA VAL A 276 20.70 25.82 -6.13
C VAL A 276 21.35 27.21 -6.25
N ARG A 277 22.67 27.30 -6.43
CA ARG A 277 23.44 28.57 -6.51
C ARG A 277 22.83 29.62 -7.45
N PRO A 278 22.46 29.30 -8.70
CA PRO A 278 21.89 30.32 -9.60
C PRO A 278 20.56 30.89 -9.11
N ALA A 279 19.77 30.12 -8.36
CA ALA A 279 18.53 30.59 -7.75
C ALA A 279 18.80 31.47 -6.53
N ALA A 280 19.77 31.09 -5.69
CA ALA A 280 20.21 31.88 -4.52
C ALA A 280 20.79 33.23 -4.92
N GLU A 281 21.66 33.29 -5.94
CA GLU A 281 22.23 34.50 -6.48
C GLU A 281 21.16 35.47 -7.01
N ARG A 282 20.22 34.99 -7.81
CA ARG A 282 19.11 35.82 -8.32
C ARG A 282 18.28 36.44 -7.22
N ARG A 283 18.12 35.74 -6.08
CA ARG A 283 17.35 36.18 -4.92
C ARG A 283 18.22 36.89 -3.87
N ARG A 284 19.53 37.03 -4.11
CA ARG A 284 20.50 37.59 -3.16
C ARG A 284 20.48 36.91 -1.79
N VAL A 285 20.20 35.60 -1.77
CA VAL A 285 20.20 34.78 -0.57
C VAL A 285 21.57 34.14 -0.41
N THR A 286 22.15 34.23 0.79
CA THR A 286 23.43 33.60 1.12
C THR A 286 23.21 32.25 1.76
N ILE A 287 23.93 31.20 1.29
CA ILE A 287 23.89 29.87 1.90
C ILE A 287 25.18 29.67 2.68
N THR A 288 25.06 29.40 3.97
CA THR A 288 26.18 29.07 4.86
C THR A 288 26.20 27.59 5.19
N PHE A 289 27.40 27.05 5.30
CA PHE A 289 27.60 25.62 5.61
C PHE A 289 28.35 25.49 6.92
N GLY A 290 27.74 24.83 7.91
CA GLY A 290 28.41 24.50 9.16
C GLY A 290 29.43 23.37 8.94
N GLU A 291 30.62 23.52 9.50
CA GLU A 291 31.62 22.46 9.44
C GLU A 291 31.19 21.25 10.28
N ALA A 292 31.24 20.07 9.68
CA ALA A 292 31.09 18.82 10.43
C ALA A 292 32.40 18.51 11.16
N SER A 293 32.32 18.24 12.45
CA SER A 293 33.50 17.92 13.30
C SER A 293 34.23 16.65 12.86
N ARG A 294 33.63 15.82 12.00
CA ARG A 294 34.19 14.56 11.44
C ARG A 294 33.58 14.30 10.05
N PRO A 295 34.27 13.55 9.17
CA PRO A 295 33.71 13.11 7.92
C PRO A 295 32.47 12.24 8.19
N LEU A 296 31.33 12.63 7.64
CA LEU A 296 30.05 11.91 7.78
C LEU A 296 29.79 11.09 6.53
N THR A 297 29.32 9.85 6.72
CA THR A 297 28.97 8.92 5.63
C THR A 297 27.62 8.31 5.90
N VAL A 298 26.76 8.24 4.89
CA VAL A 298 25.48 7.56 4.91
C VAL A 298 25.48 6.42 3.90
N MET A 299 24.64 5.39 4.11
CA MET A 299 24.44 4.33 3.13
C MET A 299 23.25 4.67 2.25
N GLY A 300 23.46 4.87 0.94
CA GLY A 300 22.38 5.24 0.06
C GLY A 300 22.75 5.50 -1.38
N ASP A 301 21.76 5.93 -2.16
CA ASP A 301 21.93 6.41 -3.53
C ASP A 301 22.26 7.91 -3.51
N ARG A 302 23.47 8.23 -3.97
CA ARG A 302 23.98 9.62 -4.00
C ARG A 302 23.06 10.56 -4.79
N ARG A 303 22.50 10.09 -5.90
CA ARG A 303 21.64 10.92 -6.76
C ARG A 303 20.34 11.28 -6.05
N GLN A 304 19.72 10.29 -5.39
CA GLN A 304 18.50 10.52 -4.62
C GLN A 304 18.75 11.44 -3.42
N LEU A 305 19.85 11.25 -2.70
CA LEU A 305 20.22 12.11 -1.57
C LEU A 305 20.50 13.56 -2.00
N VAL A 306 21.17 13.77 -3.14
CA VAL A 306 21.38 15.10 -3.72
C VAL A 306 20.05 15.73 -4.13
N SER A 307 19.14 14.96 -4.74
CA SER A 307 17.82 15.46 -5.11
C SER A 307 17.00 15.86 -3.89
N ALA A 308 17.01 15.08 -2.82
CA ALA A 308 16.31 15.43 -1.57
C ALA A 308 16.86 16.72 -0.96
N LEU A 309 18.18 16.85 -0.82
CA LEU A 309 18.77 18.05 -0.24
C LEU A 309 18.58 19.27 -1.14
N PHE A 310 18.65 19.11 -2.48
CA PHE A 310 18.36 20.17 -3.44
C PHE A 310 16.92 20.70 -3.26
N ASN A 311 15.92 19.83 -3.11
CA ASN A 311 14.53 20.24 -2.88
C ASN A 311 14.36 21.02 -1.58
N LEU A 312 15.08 20.67 -0.51
CA LEU A 312 15.06 21.43 0.74
C LEU A 312 15.70 22.81 0.54
N LEU A 313 16.85 22.89 -0.13
CA LEU A 313 17.54 24.13 -0.42
C LEU A 313 16.74 25.04 -1.37
N GLU A 314 16.14 24.47 -2.41
CA GLU A 314 15.29 25.22 -3.35
C GLU A 314 14.09 25.86 -2.63
N ASN A 315 13.44 25.09 -1.75
CA ASN A 315 12.35 25.61 -0.93
C ASN A 315 12.85 26.73 0.01
N ALA A 316 13.96 26.54 0.69
CA ALA A 316 14.54 27.56 1.56
C ALA A 316 14.82 28.86 0.79
N VAL A 317 15.46 28.81 -0.38
CA VAL A 317 15.72 29.96 -1.25
C VAL A 317 14.42 30.61 -1.74
N LYS A 318 13.44 29.80 -2.09
CA LYS A 318 12.16 30.26 -2.64
C LYS A 318 11.33 31.04 -1.62
N TYR A 319 11.30 30.59 -0.38
CA TYR A 319 10.46 31.14 0.68
C TYR A 319 11.16 32.12 1.61
N SER A 320 12.46 32.29 1.46
CA SER A 320 13.25 33.31 2.16
C SER A 320 13.09 34.69 1.53
N ASP A 321 13.19 35.72 2.36
CA ASP A 321 13.26 37.09 1.88
C ASP A 321 14.63 37.39 1.27
N GLU A 322 14.68 38.42 0.41
CA GLU A 322 15.91 38.86 -0.26
C GLU A 322 16.96 39.34 0.79
N GLY A 323 18.20 38.94 0.60
CA GLY A 323 19.30 39.30 1.50
C GLY A 323 19.39 38.46 2.78
N THR A 324 18.58 37.43 2.93
CA THR A 324 18.63 36.54 4.10
C THR A 324 19.70 35.45 3.98
N VAL A 325 19.94 34.77 5.09
CA VAL A 325 20.90 33.65 5.18
C VAL A 325 20.18 32.35 5.42
N ILE A 326 20.50 31.34 4.62
CA ILE A 326 20.10 29.95 4.82
C ILE A 326 21.26 29.18 5.45
N ASP A 327 21.03 28.50 6.56
CA ASP A 327 22.05 27.76 7.30
C ASP A 327 21.88 26.25 7.07
N VAL A 328 22.95 25.60 6.57
CA VAL A 328 22.97 24.15 6.31
C VAL A 328 23.95 23.52 7.28
N ARG A 329 23.46 22.60 8.10
CA ARG A 329 24.30 21.88 9.07
C ARG A 329 24.18 20.38 8.90
N SER A 330 25.29 19.70 9.17
CA SER A 330 25.35 18.24 9.24
C SER A 330 25.97 17.82 10.56
N ARG A 331 25.32 16.86 11.25
CA ARG A 331 25.80 16.34 12.53
C ARG A 331 25.49 14.88 12.71
N THR A 332 26.24 14.22 13.60
CA THR A 332 25.88 12.89 14.10
C THR A 332 24.99 13.00 15.32
N ALA A 333 23.88 12.26 15.34
CA ALA A 333 22.95 12.15 16.45
C ALA A 333 22.69 10.66 16.80
N GLY A 334 23.60 10.10 17.60
CA GLY A 334 23.59 8.66 17.91
C GLY A 334 23.84 7.80 16.67
N ALA A 335 22.89 6.93 16.31
CA ALA A 335 22.96 6.09 15.11
C ALA A 335 22.56 6.83 13.82
N TRP A 336 22.26 8.12 13.89
CA TRP A 336 21.73 8.94 12.80
C TRP A 336 22.71 10.01 12.36
N ILE A 337 22.64 10.36 11.09
CA ILE A 337 23.20 11.58 10.54
C ILE A 337 22.04 12.50 10.23
N GLU A 338 22.10 13.71 10.73
CA GLU A 338 21.11 14.77 10.54
C GLU A 338 21.69 15.84 9.63
N LEU A 339 20.94 16.13 8.54
CA LEU A 339 21.18 17.24 7.62
C LEU A 339 20.06 18.24 7.82
N SER A 340 20.34 19.40 8.39
CA SER A 340 19.35 20.45 8.61
C SER A 340 19.55 21.62 7.66
N VAL A 341 18.45 22.12 7.12
CA VAL A 341 18.36 23.34 6.32
C VAL A 341 17.44 24.30 7.06
N THR A 342 17.98 25.43 7.50
CA THR A 342 17.24 26.46 8.24
C THR A 342 17.12 27.71 7.39
N ASP A 343 15.89 28.16 7.15
CA ASP A 343 15.56 29.41 6.49
C ASP A 343 14.97 30.44 7.47
N ARG A 344 14.97 31.70 7.06
CA ARG A 344 14.32 32.82 7.76
C ARG A 344 13.20 33.40 6.91
N GLY A 345 12.40 32.54 6.31
CA GLY A 345 11.32 32.92 5.43
C GLY A 345 9.98 33.09 6.14
N ILE A 346 8.93 32.96 5.36
CA ILE A 346 7.52 33.14 5.82
C ILE A 346 7.07 32.14 6.88
N GLY A 347 7.78 31.03 7.05
CA GLY A 347 7.37 29.91 7.92
C GLY A 347 6.11 29.19 7.43
N ILE A 348 5.70 28.17 8.21
CA ILE A 348 4.59 27.28 7.86
C ILE A 348 3.61 27.26 9.03
N PRO A 349 2.29 27.46 8.78
CA PRO A 349 1.27 27.34 9.81
C PRO A 349 1.23 25.92 10.41
N ALA A 350 1.03 25.81 11.72
CA ALA A 350 1.04 24.52 12.44
C ALA A 350 0.08 23.47 11.86
N ARG A 351 -1.10 23.92 11.38
CA ARG A 351 -2.12 23.03 10.74
C ARG A 351 -1.65 22.39 9.43
N ASP A 352 -0.62 22.94 8.78
CA ASP A 352 -0.15 22.52 7.47
C ASP A 352 1.11 21.63 7.57
N LEU A 353 1.77 21.55 8.75
CA LEU A 353 3.07 20.88 8.96
C LEU A 353 3.06 19.39 8.58
N GLU A 354 1.96 18.67 8.85
CA GLU A 354 1.85 17.27 8.47
C GLU A 354 1.58 17.10 6.98
N ARG A 355 0.87 18.06 6.39
CA ARG A 355 0.38 18.00 5.02
C ARG A 355 1.36 18.48 3.97
N ILE A 356 2.35 19.29 4.31
CA ILE A 356 3.35 19.82 3.36
C ILE A 356 4.16 18.73 2.65
N PHE A 357 4.15 17.50 3.17
CA PHE A 357 4.78 16.33 2.57
C PHE A 357 3.83 15.53 1.65
N GLU A 358 2.55 15.90 1.59
CA GLU A 358 1.60 15.33 0.62
C GLU A 358 1.95 15.80 -0.79
N ARG A 359 1.73 14.94 -1.80
CA ARG A 359 1.99 15.30 -3.20
C ARG A 359 1.05 16.41 -3.65
N PHE A 360 1.60 17.43 -4.34
CA PHE A 360 0.88 18.61 -4.85
C PHE A 360 0.29 19.51 -3.76
N TYR A 361 0.56 19.24 -2.49
CA TYR A 361 0.09 20.11 -1.42
C TYR A 361 0.84 21.43 -1.40
N ARG A 362 0.08 22.53 -1.22
CA ARG A 362 0.61 23.91 -1.12
C ARG A 362 -0.19 24.69 -0.08
N VAL A 363 0.49 25.45 0.76
CA VAL A 363 -0.15 26.32 1.74
C VAL A 363 -0.91 27.44 1.01
N GLN A 364 -2.18 27.67 1.34
CA GLN A 364 -3.11 28.52 0.55
C GLN A 364 -2.71 29.99 0.38
N ARG A 365 -1.82 30.53 1.24
CA ARG A 365 -1.36 31.94 1.15
C ARG A 365 -0.52 32.26 -0.08
N GLU A 366 -0.05 31.27 -0.82
CA GLU A 366 0.83 31.46 -1.98
C GLU A 366 0.11 31.76 -3.29
N ARG A 367 -1.21 31.74 -3.33
CA ARG A 367 -1.98 31.97 -4.57
C ARG A 367 -1.81 33.35 -5.19
N GLY A 368 -1.16 34.28 -4.51
CA GLY A 368 -0.99 35.68 -4.96
C GLY A 368 0.43 36.09 -5.35
N ARG A 369 1.46 35.24 -5.14
CA ARG A 369 2.82 35.52 -5.60
C ARG A 369 3.21 34.49 -6.66
N ASP A 370 3.89 34.94 -7.72
CA ASP A 370 4.42 34.15 -8.85
C ASP A 370 5.49 33.09 -8.45
N THR A 371 5.43 32.57 -7.25
CA THR A 371 6.32 31.54 -6.71
C THR A 371 5.82 30.16 -7.12
N GLY A 372 5.96 29.84 -8.42
CA GLY A 372 5.56 28.56 -8.99
C GLY A 372 6.36 27.40 -8.42
N GLY A 373 5.71 26.54 -7.63
CA GLY A 373 6.24 25.24 -7.20
C GLY A 373 5.26 24.15 -7.53
N THR A 374 5.75 22.95 -7.82
CA THR A 374 4.95 21.78 -8.21
C THR A 374 4.21 21.13 -7.04
N GLY A 375 4.65 21.40 -5.80
CA GLY A 375 4.19 20.69 -4.61
C GLY A 375 4.69 19.23 -4.53
N LEU A 376 5.67 18.86 -5.35
CA LEU A 376 6.27 17.53 -5.37
C LEU A 376 7.58 17.44 -4.57
N GLY A 377 8.31 18.54 -4.43
CA GLY A 377 9.66 18.54 -3.86
C GLY A 377 9.73 17.96 -2.45
N LEU A 378 8.84 18.35 -1.52
CA LEU A 378 8.83 17.80 -0.16
C LEU A 378 8.34 16.35 -0.11
N ALA A 379 7.46 15.93 -1.02
CA ALA A 379 7.06 14.54 -1.16
C ALA A 379 8.25 13.66 -1.60
N ILE A 380 9.09 14.17 -2.53
CA ILE A 380 10.35 13.52 -2.93
C ILE A 380 11.28 13.40 -1.71
N VAL A 381 11.46 14.46 -0.92
CA VAL A 381 12.30 14.42 0.30
C VAL A 381 11.83 13.31 1.25
N ARG A 382 10.54 13.25 1.55
CA ARG A 382 9.96 12.22 2.45
C ARG A 382 10.15 10.81 1.88
N HIS A 383 9.94 10.63 0.59
CA HIS A 383 10.13 9.33 -0.04
C HIS A 383 11.60 8.88 -0.02
N VAL A 384 12.54 9.78 -0.36
CA VAL A 384 13.97 9.49 -0.29
C VAL A 384 14.40 9.19 1.14
N ALA A 385 13.93 9.94 2.14
CA ALA A 385 14.23 9.66 3.54
C ALA A 385 13.78 8.24 3.92
N SER A 386 12.52 7.91 3.65
CA SER A 386 11.93 6.61 4.02
C SER A 386 12.56 5.43 3.27
N SER A 387 12.86 5.55 1.98
CA SER A 387 13.53 4.50 1.19
C SER A 387 14.96 4.22 1.67
N HIS A 388 15.60 5.21 2.30
CA HIS A 388 16.91 5.08 2.93
C HIS A 388 16.84 4.65 4.41
N GLY A 389 15.63 4.32 4.93
CA GLY A 389 15.43 3.91 6.32
C GLY A 389 15.51 5.05 7.33
N GLY A 390 15.36 6.28 6.86
CA GLY A 390 15.35 7.51 7.65
C GLY A 390 14.00 8.20 7.74
N ASP A 391 14.00 9.42 8.21
CA ASP A 391 12.83 10.30 8.28
C ASP A 391 13.18 11.76 7.92
N VAL A 392 12.16 12.57 7.69
CA VAL A 392 12.29 14.04 7.58
C VAL A 392 11.41 14.70 8.63
N ARG A 393 11.97 15.69 9.32
CA ARG A 393 11.29 16.50 10.34
C ARG A 393 11.24 17.94 9.93
N VAL A 394 10.25 18.67 10.42
CA VAL A 394 10.10 20.10 10.21
C VAL A 394 9.77 20.78 11.53
N GLU A 395 10.46 21.85 11.80
CA GLU A 395 10.16 22.80 12.88
C GLU A 395 9.98 24.17 12.22
N SER A 396 8.80 24.77 12.37
CA SER A 396 8.49 26.03 11.72
C SER A 396 7.51 26.86 12.53
N GLN A 397 7.69 28.16 12.46
CA GLN A 397 6.77 29.12 13.00
C GLN A 397 6.45 30.17 11.93
N GLU A 398 5.18 30.45 11.73
CA GLU A 398 4.71 31.45 10.77
C GLU A 398 5.37 32.81 11.05
N GLY A 399 6.01 33.41 10.05
CA GLY A 399 6.75 34.68 10.13
C GLY A 399 8.16 34.57 10.72
N ALA A 400 8.64 33.41 11.14
CA ALA A 400 9.98 33.23 11.73
C ALA A 400 10.92 32.33 10.90
N GLY A 401 10.37 31.59 9.93
CA GLY A 401 11.12 30.67 9.08
C GLY A 401 10.88 29.21 9.42
N SER A 402 11.68 28.32 8.81
CA SER A 402 11.55 26.88 8.95
C SER A 402 12.91 26.20 9.07
N THR A 403 12.94 25.08 9.78
CA THR A 403 14.08 24.17 9.82
C THR A 403 13.61 22.78 9.38
N PHE A 404 14.12 22.32 8.25
CA PHE A 404 13.90 20.96 7.79
C PHE A 404 15.11 20.10 8.13
N THR A 405 14.90 18.95 8.75
CA THR A 405 15.96 18.02 9.15
C THR A 405 15.74 16.66 8.50
N LEU A 406 16.62 16.32 7.56
CA LEU A 406 16.69 14.99 6.96
C LEU A 406 17.55 14.09 7.84
N ARG A 407 16.99 13.01 8.37
CA ARG A 407 17.67 12.03 9.24
C ARG A 407 17.88 10.75 8.48
N LEU A 408 19.11 10.27 8.43
CA LEU A 408 19.51 9.06 7.72
C LEU A 408 20.35 8.17 8.66
N PRO A 409 20.25 6.82 8.54
CA PRO A 409 21.12 5.94 9.30
C PRO A 409 22.60 6.23 8.99
N ALA A 410 23.43 6.29 10.04
CA ALA A 410 24.87 6.48 9.90
C ALA A 410 25.46 5.27 9.16
N GLY A 411 26.21 5.53 8.10
CA GLY A 411 27.00 4.52 7.40
C GLY A 411 28.25 4.14 8.21
N PRO A 412 28.96 3.08 7.81
CA PRO A 412 30.27 2.78 8.36
C PRO A 412 31.17 4.00 8.16
N GLY A 413 31.84 4.43 9.22
CA GLY A 413 32.78 5.53 9.17
C GLY A 413 33.83 5.31 8.06
N PRO A 414 34.47 6.38 7.56
CA PRO A 414 35.48 6.22 6.52
C PRO A 414 36.53 5.21 6.98
N VAL A 415 36.70 4.16 6.19
CA VAL A 415 37.81 3.21 6.39
C VAL A 415 39.08 4.05 6.33
N ALA A 416 39.80 4.14 7.45
CA ALA A 416 41.11 4.77 7.48
C ALA A 416 41.99 4.06 6.45
N VAL A 417 42.24 4.71 5.33
CA VAL A 417 43.20 4.23 4.35
C VAL A 417 44.56 4.29 5.06
N THR A 418 44.99 3.18 5.60
CA THR A 418 46.36 3.02 6.12
C THR A 418 47.28 3.29 4.93
N PRO A 419 48.14 4.32 4.96
CA PRO A 419 49.06 4.54 3.86
C PRO A 419 49.93 3.27 3.73
N ALA A 420 49.94 2.68 2.52
CA ALA A 420 50.83 1.59 2.20
C ALA A 420 52.24 2.02 2.57
N LYS A 421 52.89 1.31 3.49
CA LYS A 421 54.31 1.46 3.78
C LYS A 421 55.06 1.26 2.46
N ALA A 422 55.62 2.39 1.97
CA ALA A 422 56.64 2.32 0.94
C ALA A 422 57.82 1.50 1.50
N GLY A 423 58.01 0.31 0.95
CA GLY A 423 59.21 -0.51 1.14
C GLY A 423 60.20 -0.26 0.02
#